data_bbf75368944a34355d967a2c57dd0949
#
_entry.id   bbf75368944a34355d967a2c57dd0949
#
_cell.length_a   1.000
_cell.length_b   1.000
_cell.length_c   1.000
_cell.angle_alpha   90.00
_cell.angle_beta   90.00
_cell.angle_gamma   90.00
#
_symmetry.space_group_name_H-M   'P 1'
#
loop_
_entity.id
_entity.type
_entity.pdbx_description
1 polymer ?
#
loop_
_entity_poly.entity_id
_entity_poly.type
_entity_poly.pdbx_seq_one_letter_code
_entity_poly.pdbx_strand_id
1 'polypeptide(L)'
;MRPKKHETTGSGDLFRARLDQIINMRHELVQLAGKIDWEFIDGEIAPLYSDGGRPGIATQFVIGLFFLKHIYGLSDEGVCERWVYDPYFQHFTGEEFFQHEFPHERSDLSHWRKRLGGKLELLLAESLRVAHESGALRTKDLARVTVDTTVQPKDITFPTDAKLLHAAIKGLTRLARKRGVRLRQSYVRIAKRAAMMAGRYAHAKQFNRHRRQLRILRTRLGRLIRDIRRKIAGNEELEALFAWPLSRADQIRSQQQRQRGWKLYSFHAPEVECIGRGKASAPYEFGVKASVVTTNARAPGGQFVLHARTLPGNPYDGHTLGAVIEAAERLTGREIERAYVDKGYRGHDAPQPRRVFISGQKRGVFGRIKRELTRRSAIEAVIGHMKAEGHLGRCYLKGRAGDAANVILSAVGYNLRLVLAWLRVILRIILLALLQTFTIRSVLKPGFLTGDCLASAAEVRELTPNA
;
A
#
# COMPACT_ATOMS: atom_id res chain seq x y z
N MET A 1 2.07 5.52 -27.24
CA MET A 1 2.25 4.44 -28.21
C MET A 1 2.57 3.16 -27.47
N ARG A 2 1.91 2.04 -27.81
CA ARG A 2 2.25 0.75 -27.20
C ARG A 2 3.68 0.39 -27.57
N PRO A 3 4.48 -0.19 -26.64
CA PRO A 3 5.79 -0.71 -27.00
C PRO A 3 5.61 -1.82 -28.03
N LYS A 4 6.47 -1.86 -29.05
CA LYS A 4 6.53 -3.00 -29.96
C LYS A 4 7.09 -4.19 -29.18
N LYS A 5 6.51 -5.39 -29.33
CA LYS A 5 7.14 -6.63 -28.86
C LYS A 5 8.51 -6.70 -29.55
N HIS A 6 9.58 -6.78 -28.78
CA HIS A 6 10.91 -7.05 -29.32
C HIS A 6 10.86 -8.45 -29.93
N GLU A 7 10.89 -8.54 -31.25
CA GLU A 7 11.27 -9.77 -31.92
C GLU A 7 12.79 -9.88 -31.78
N THR A 8 13.25 -10.75 -30.94
CA THR A 8 14.65 -11.07 -30.78
C THR A 8 15.11 -11.81 -32.06
N THR A 9 15.76 -11.08 -32.95
CA THR A 9 16.34 -11.68 -34.17
C THR A 9 17.60 -12.51 -33.89
N GLY A 10 18.07 -12.57 -32.67
CA GLY A 10 19.23 -13.38 -32.24
C GLY A 10 20.61 -12.97 -32.82
N SER A 11 20.64 -12.11 -33.83
CA SER A 11 21.87 -11.83 -34.61
C SER A 11 22.84 -10.84 -33.96
N GLY A 12 22.45 -10.16 -32.87
CA GLY A 12 23.35 -9.22 -32.15
C GLY A 12 23.74 -9.69 -30.74
N ASP A 13 23.23 -10.85 -30.30
CA ASP A 13 23.27 -11.23 -28.88
C ASP A 13 24.11 -12.50 -28.59
N LEU A 14 25.02 -12.87 -29.52
CA LEU A 14 25.83 -14.08 -29.42
C LEU A 14 26.67 -14.18 -28.13
N PHE A 15 26.95 -13.04 -27.48
CA PHE A 15 27.75 -12.93 -26.27
C PHE A 15 26.94 -12.47 -25.02
N ARG A 16 25.63 -12.31 -25.14
CA ARG A 16 24.78 -11.95 -24.01
C ARG A 16 24.19 -13.18 -23.36
N ALA A 17 24.46 -13.36 -22.06
CA ALA A 17 23.84 -14.45 -21.31
C ALA A 17 22.33 -14.16 -21.12
N ARG A 18 21.49 -15.13 -21.50
CA ARG A 18 20.05 -15.10 -21.23
C ARG A 18 19.81 -15.29 -19.75
N LEU A 19 18.82 -14.56 -19.20
CA LEU A 19 18.47 -14.66 -17.79
C LEU A 19 18.03 -16.07 -17.38
N ASP A 20 17.30 -16.78 -18.25
CA ASP A 20 16.85 -18.16 -17.99
C ASP A 20 18.00 -19.17 -17.88
N GLN A 21 19.18 -18.85 -18.39
CA GLN A 21 20.40 -19.68 -18.30
C GLN A 21 21.23 -19.38 -17.05
N ILE A 22 21.15 -18.18 -16.51
CA ILE A 22 21.99 -17.73 -15.38
C ILE A 22 21.26 -17.73 -14.04
N ILE A 23 19.92 -17.73 -14.03
CA ILE A 23 19.12 -17.76 -12.80
C ILE A 23 18.56 -19.15 -12.51
N ASN A 24 18.22 -19.38 -11.25
CA ASN A 24 17.52 -20.60 -10.87
C ASN A 24 16.03 -20.51 -11.25
N MET A 25 15.62 -21.21 -12.29
CA MET A 25 14.22 -21.24 -12.79
C MET A 25 13.23 -21.84 -11.78
N ARG A 26 13.69 -22.50 -10.72
CA ARG A 26 12.85 -23.00 -9.61
C ARG A 26 12.69 -21.96 -8.49
N HIS A 27 13.32 -20.80 -8.59
CA HIS A 27 13.18 -19.73 -7.60
C HIS A 27 11.73 -19.25 -7.53
N GLU A 28 11.23 -19.00 -6.31
CA GLU A 28 9.83 -18.63 -6.07
C GLU A 28 9.37 -17.40 -6.85
N LEU A 29 10.25 -16.42 -7.10
CA LEU A 29 9.92 -15.22 -7.86
C LEU A 29 9.71 -15.54 -9.35
N VAL A 30 10.50 -16.47 -9.91
CA VAL A 30 10.32 -16.97 -11.28
C VAL A 30 9.01 -17.73 -11.41
N GLN A 31 8.73 -18.61 -10.44
CA GLN A 31 7.46 -19.33 -10.38
C GLN A 31 6.26 -18.39 -10.24
N LEU A 32 6.39 -17.32 -9.47
CA LEU A 32 5.34 -16.31 -9.36
C LEU A 32 5.15 -15.56 -10.69
N ALA A 33 6.23 -15.18 -11.37
CA ALA A 33 6.16 -14.49 -12.67
C ALA A 33 5.42 -15.33 -13.73
N GLY A 34 5.65 -16.66 -13.74
CA GLY A 34 4.96 -17.58 -14.64
C GLY A 34 3.49 -17.84 -14.30
N LYS A 35 3.02 -17.47 -13.11
CA LYS A 35 1.62 -17.62 -12.69
C LYS A 35 0.77 -16.36 -12.90
N ILE A 36 1.40 -15.21 -13.06
CA ILE A 36 0.71 -13.95 -13.34
C ILE A 36 0.27 -13.94 -14.80
N ASP A 37 -1.01 -13.60 -15.04
CA ASP A 37 -1.56 -13.43 -16.38
C ASP A 37 -1.21 -12.05 -16.94
N TRP A 38 -0.01 -11.97 -17.51
CA TRP A 38 0.50 -10.72 -18.07
C TRP A 38 -0.27 -10.28 -19.33
N GLU A 39 -0.84 -11.21 -20.08
CA GLU A 39 -1.64 -10.92 -21.30
C GLU A 39 -2.97 -10.27 -20.91
N PHE A 40 -3.63 -10.80 -19.91
CA PHE A 40 -4.85 -10.19 -19.35
C PHE A 40 -4.58 -8.79 -18.80
N ILE A 41 -3.53 -8.62 -18.00
CA ILE A 41 -3.15 -7.31 -17.45
C ILE A 41 -2.84 -6.34 -18.59
N ASP A 42 -2.08 -6.76 -19.61
CA ASP A 42 -1.75 -5.92 -20.76
C ASP A 42 -3.00 -5.52 -21.54
N GLY A 43 -3.93 -6.44 -21.76
CA GLY A 43 -5.21 -6.18 -22.40
C GLY A 43 -6.04 -5.12 -21.69
N GLU A 44 -6.15 -5.23 -20.37
CA GLU A 44 -6.90 -4.29 -19.51
C GLU A 44 -6.24 -2.90 -19.43
N ILE A 45 -4.91 -2.83 -19.51
CA ILE A 45 -4.16 -1.57 -19.42
C ILE A 45 -3.97 -0.94 -20.81
N ALA A 46 -4.11 -1.70 -21.88
CA ALA A 46 -3.96 -1.22 -23.27
C ALA A 46 -4.64 0.11 -23.56
N PRO A 47 -5.90 0.36 -23.14
CA PRO A 47 -6.59 1.62 -23.43
C PRO A 47 -5.93 2.86 -22.79
N LEU A 48 -4.99 2.66 -21.85
CA LEU A 48 -4.27 3.77 -21.21
C LEU A 48 -3.07 4.26 -22.07
N TYR A 49 -2.68 3.52 -23.09
CA TYR A 49 -1.65 3.94 -24.03
C TYR A 49 -2.24 4.87 -25.11
N SER A 50 -1.52 5.90 -25.51
CA SER A 50 -1.90 6.76 -26.63
C SER A 50 -1.50 6.13 -27.97
N ASP A 51 -2.23 6.44 -29.04
CA ASP A 51 -1.94 5.92 -30.39
C ASP A 51 -0.71 6.55 -31.04
N GLY A 52 -0.27 7.71 -30.55
CA GLY A 52 0.88 8.46 -31.06
C GLY A 52 1.87 8.87 -29.98
N GLY A 53 3.08 9.24 -30.39
CA GLY A 53 4.16 9.73 -29.53
C GLY A 53 5.30 8.72 -29.32
N ARG A 54 6.15 8.95 -28.32
CA ARG A 54 7.25 8.05 -27.94
C ARG A 54 6.69 6.68 -27.51
N PRO A 55 7.33 5.55 -27.85
CA PRO A 55 6.97 4.23 -27.35
C PRO A 55 6.84 4.23 -25.82
N GLY A 56 5.75 3.68 -25.34
CA GLY A 56 5.51 3.55 -23.89
C GLY A 56 6.37 2.45 -23.26
N ILE A 57 6.39 2.43 -21.94
CA ILE A 57 7.04 1.38 -21.17
C ILE A 57 6.16 0.12 -21.24
N ALA A 58 6.76 -1.06 -21.35
CA ALA A 58 6.03 -2.33 -21.36
C ALA A 58 5.19 -2.50 -20.09
N THR A 59 3.97 -3.00 -20.25
CA THR A 59 3.03 -3.22 -19.13
C THR A 59 3.63 -4.12 -18.07
N GLN A 60 4.20 -5.27 -18.47
CA GLN A 60 4.85 -6.21 -17.56
C GLN A 60 5.97 -5.53 -16.78
N PHE A 61 6.77 -4.67 -17.42
CA PHE A 61 7.86 -3.93 -16.75
C PHE A 61 7.32 -3.04 -15.62
N VAL A 62 6.35 -2.19 -15.91
CA VAL A 62 5.80 -1.25 -14.92
C VAL A 62 5.05 -1.96 -13.81
N ILE A 63 4.17 -2.89 -14.15
CA ILE A 63 3.36 -3.63 -13.16
C ILE A 63 4.27 -4.54 -12.34
N GLY A 64 5.24 -5.19 -12.98
CA GLY A 64 6.26 -5.98 -12.30
C GLY A 64 7.01 -5.17 -11.23
N LEU A 65 7.43 -3.95 -11.56
CA LEU A 65 8.05 -3.06 -10.58
C LEU A 65 7.11 -2.68 -9.43
N PHE A 66 5.81 -2.46 -9.68
CA PHE A 66 4.86 -2.22 -8.60
C PHE A 66 4.70 -3.43 -7.69
N PHE A 67 4.63 -4.63 -8.24
CA PHE A 67 4.58 -5.86 -7.46
C PHE A 67 5.85 -6.02 -6.62
N LEU A 68 7.02 -5.96 -7.24
CA LEU A 68 8.32 -6.08 -6.56
C LEU A 68 8.49 -5.05 -5.45
N LYS A 69 8.15 -3.79 -5.74
CA LYS A 69 8.18 -2.72 -4.74
C LYS A 69 7.40 -3.08 -3.48
N HIS A 70 6.15 -3.54 -3.64
CA HIS A 70 5.26 -3.82 -2.52
C HIS A 70 5.48 -5.20 -1.88
N ILE A 71 6.04 -6.16 -2.62
CA ILE A 71 6.51 -7.45 -2.07
C ILE A 71 7.68 -7.21 -1.11
N TYR A 72 8.65 -6.40 -1.52
CA TYR A 72 9.90 -6.20 -0.76
C TYR A 72 9.93 -4.92 0.08
N GLY A 73 8.84 -4.14 0.11
CA GLY A 73 8.74 -2.91 0.91
C GLY A 73 9.72 -1.81 0.48
N LEU A 74 10.03 -1.70 -0.82
CA LEU A 74 11.02 -0.77 -1.36
C LEU A 74 10.40 0.60 -1.69
N SER A 75 11.24 1.66 -1.77
CA SER A 75 10.86 2.95 -2.37
C SER A 75 10.79 2.86 -3.90
N ASP A 76 10.28 3.89 -4.58
CA ASP A 76 10.31 3.94 -6.05
C ASP A 76 11.76 3.94 -6.57
N GLU A 77 12.65 4.68 -5.91
CA GLU A 77 14.08 4.69 -6.21
C GLU A 77 14.73 3.35 -5.88
N GLY A 78 14.41 2.78 -4.71
CA GLY A 78 15.02 1.53 -4.25
C GLY A 78 14.68 0.31 -5.11
N VAL A 79 13.44 0.24 -5.68
CA VAL A 79 13.10 -0.85 -6.60
C VAL A 79 13.84 -0.71 -7.93
N CYS A 80 14.01 0.51 -8.45
CA CYS A 80 14.77 0.76 -9.67
C CYS A 80 16.27 0.46 -9.47
N GLU A 81 16.82 0.81 -8.32
CA GLU A 81 18.23 0.49 -7.99
C GLU A 81 18.44 -1.01 -7.86
N ARG A 82 17.58 -1.69 -7.09
CA ARG A 82 17.69 -3.14 -6.93
C ARG A 82 17.51 -3.89 -8.24
N TRP A 83 16.64 -3.42 -9.12
CA TRP A 83 16.40 -4.02 -10.43
C TRP A 83 17.68 -4.16 -11.25
N VAL A 84 18.60 -3.18 -11.21
CA VAL A 84 19.87 -3.21 -11.94
C VAL A 84 20.79 -4.34 -11.47
N TYR A 85 20.75 -4.70 -10.19
CA TYR A 85 21.65 -5.70 -9.60
C TYR A 85 21.02 -7.08 -9.44
N ASP A 86 19.69 -7.18 -9.55
CA ASP A 86 18.94 -8.40 -9.24
C ASP A 86 18.38 -9.04 -10.54
N PRO A 87 18.99 -10.10 -11.07
CA PRO A 87 18.55 -10.75 -12.30
C PRO A 87 17.15 -11.36 -12.18
N TYR A 88 16.71 -11.73 -10.98
CA TYR A 88 15.35 -12.20 -10.75
C TYR A 88 14.33 -11.06 -10.90
N PHE A 89 14.68 -9.82 -10.54
CA PHE A 89 13.83 -8.65 -10.76
C PHE A 89 13.68 -8.35 -12.23
N GLN A 90 14.80 -8.45 -12.98
CA GLN A 90 14.78 -8.25 -14.44
C GLN A 90 13.93 -9.31 -15.14
N HIS A 91 14.12 -10.59 -14.81
CA HIS A 91 13.29 -11.68 -15.34
C HIS A 91 11.80 -11.48 -15.00
N PHE A 92 11.47 -11.08 -13.76
CA PHE A 92 10.09 -10.84 -13.32
C PHE A 92 9.42 -9.73 -14.14
N THR A 93 10.18 -8.72 -14.54
CA THR A 93 9.69 -7.60 -15.35
C THR A 93 9.73 -7.83 -16.85
N GLY A 94 10.10 -9.05 -17.28
CA GLY A 94 10.04 -9.48 -18.68
C GLY A 94 11.30 -9.24 -19.50
N GLU A 95 12.44 -8.98 -18.86
CA GLU A 95 13.71 -8.93 -19.54
C GLU A 95 14.19 -10.35 -19.93
N GLU A 96 14.72 -10.48 -21.11
CA GLU A 96 15.31 -11.73 -21.62
C GLU A 96 16.81 -11.82 -21.34
N PHE A 97 17.49 -10.68 -21.45
CA PHE A 97 18.92 -10.54 -21.23
C PHE A 97 19.22 -9.63 -20.05
N PHE A 98 20.32 -9.90 -19.35
CA PHE A 98 20.72 -9.06 -18.22
C PHE A 98 21.07 -7.64 -18.67
N GLN A 99 20.48 -6.65 -17.99
CA GLN A 99 20.68 -5.22 -18.22
C GLN A 99 21.57 -4.63 -17.13
N HIS A 100 22.54 -3.82 -17.51
CA HIS A 100 23.47 -3.18 -16.57
C HIS A 100 23.00 -1.79 -16.10
N GLU A 101 22.00 -1.22 -16.76
CA GLU A 101 21.44 0.09 -16.46
C GLU A 101 19.93 0.04 -16.45
N PHE A 102 19.30 0.91 -15.65
CA PHE A 102 17.83 1.01 -15.63
C PHE A 102 17.36 1.74 -16.90
N PRO A 103 16.49 1.12 -17.73
CA PRO A 103 16.19 1.62 -19.08
C PRO A 103 15.25 2.83 -19.12
N HIS A 104 14.68 3.23 -17.98
CA HIS A 104 13.63 4.25 -17.89
C HIS A 104 13.92 5.27 -16.80
N GLU A 105 13.15 6.37 -16.78
CA GLU A 105 13.22 7.34 -15.71
C GLU A 105 12.53 6.84 -14.44
N ARG A 106 13.15 7.02 -13.28
CA ARG A 106 12.57 6.63 -11.97
C ARG A 106 11.21 7.29 -11.69
N SER A 107 10.98 8.49 -12.24
CA SER A 107 9.73 9.22 -12.15
C SER A 107 8.56 8.56 -12.87
N ASP A 108 8.83 7.68 -13.82
CA ASP A 108 7.79 7.00 -14.61
C ASP A 108 6.86 6.15 -13.76
N LEU A 109 7.35 5.54 -12.69
CA LEU A 109 6.50 4.84 -11.71
C LEU A 109 5.43 5.77 -11.11
N SER A 110 5.78 7.02 -10.80
CA SER A 110 4.81 8.00 -10.30
C SER A 110 3.78 8.41 -11.36
N HIS A 111 4.19 8.53 -12.63
CA HIS A 111 3.30 8.83 -13.75
C HIS A 111 2.35 7.67 -14.03
N TRP A 112 2.85 6.44 -14.08
CA TRP A 112 2.05 5.24 -14.31
C TRP A 112 1.06 4.97 -13.18
N ARG A 113 1.45 5.17 -11.92
CA ARG A 113 0.54 5.03 -10.78
C ARG A 113 -0.67 5.96 -10.88
N LYS A 114 -0.47 7.18 -11.37
CA LYS A 114 -1.58 8.12 -11.62
C LYS A 114 -2.43 7.69 -12.82
N ARG A 115 -1.81 7.19 -13.87
CA ARG A 115 -2.48 6.74 -15.10
C ARG A 115 -3.35 5.51 -14.84
N LEU A 116 -2.86 4.56 -14.04
CA LEU A 116 -3.60 3.36 -13.67
C LEU A 116 -4.88 3.69 -12.87
N GLY A 117 -4.84 4.67 -11.97
CA GLY A 117 -6.03 5.10 -11.23
C GLY A 117 -6.85 3.94 -10.67
N GLY A 118 -8.12 3.83 -11.09
CA GLY A 118 -9.03 2.76 -10.68
C GLY A 118 -8.65 1.35 -11.18
N LYS A 119 -7.81 1.24 -12.20
CA LYS A 119 -7.31 -0.07 -12.69
C LYS A 119 -6.39 -0.78 -11.69
N LEU A 120 -5.96 -0.11 -10.62
CA LEU A 120 -5.17 -0.76 -9.57
C LEU A 120 -5.91 -1.89 -8.84
N GLU A 121 -7.25 -1.87 -8.79
CA GLU A 121 -8.06 -2.96 -8.21
C GLU A 121 -7.89 -4.27 -9.00
N LEU A 122 -7.62 -4.19 -10.32
CA LEU A 122 -7.27 -5.34 -11.14
C LEU A 122 -6.07 -6.10 -10.60
N LEU A 123 -5.05 -5.38 -10.11
CA LEU A 123 -3.84 -5.99 -9.55
C LEU A 123 -4.13 -6.75 -8.25
N LEU A 124 -5.12 -6.28 -7.48
CA LEU A 124 -5.57 -7.00 -6.29
C LEU A 124 -6.33 -8.27 -6.69
N ALA A 125 -7.22 -8.20 -7.68
CA ALA A 125 -7.92 -9.37 -8.22
C ALA A 125 -6.91 -10.41 -8.75
N GLU A 126 -5.91 -9.97 -9.51
CA GLU A 126 -4.86 -10.85 -10.03
C GLU A 126 -4.06 -11.53 -8.90
N SER A 127 -3.72 -10.81 -7.84
CA SER A 127 -3.04 -11.41 -6.68
C SER A 127 -3.85 -12.53 -6.00
N LEU A 128 -5.19 -12.41 -6.01
CA LEU A 128 -6.10 -13.44 -5.50
C LEU A 128 -6.26 -14.60 -6.47
N ARG A 129 -6.31 -14.34 -7.79
CA ARG A 129 -6.33 -15.37 -8.82
C ARG A 129 -5.08 -16.27 -8.72
N VAL A 130 -3.90 -15.63 -8.65
CA VAL A 130 -2.63 -16.37 -8.48
C VAL A 130 -2.60 -17.17 -7.18
N ALA A 131 -3.13 -16.62 -6.08
CA ALA A 131 -3.22 -17.33 -4.81
C ALA A 131 -4.13 -18.58 -4.93
N HIS A 132 -5.24 -18.44 -5.64
CA HIS A 132 -6.19 -19.55 -5.89
C HIS A 132 -5.56 -20.65 -6.76
N GLU A 133 -4.97 -20.29 -7.89
CA GLU A 133 -4.32 -21.26 -8.80
C GLU A 133 -3.10 -21.95 -8.18
N SER A 134 -2.42 -21.27 -7.28
CA SER A 134 -1.31 -21.87 -6.51
C SER A 134 -1.78 -22.81 -5.41
N GLY A 135 -3.09 -22.93 -5.16
CA GLY A 135 -3.64 -23.70 -4.04
C GLY A 135 -3.47 -23.03 -2.66
N ALA A 136 -2.91 -21.81 -2.61
CA ALA A 136 -2.73 -21.05 -1.38
C ALA A 136 -4.06 -20.54 -0.80
N LEU A 137 -5.04 -20.26 -1.67
CA LEU A 137 -6.38 -19.78 -1.35
C LEU A 137 -7.41 -20.71 -1.97
N ARG A 138 -8.43 -21.13 -1.20
CA ARG A 138 -9.50 -22.01 -1.68
C ARG A 138 -10.79 -21.21 -1.83
N THR A 139 -11.63 -21.56 -2.78
CA THR A 139 -12.94 -20.94 -3.02
C THR A 139 -13.81 -20.88 -1.74
N LYS A 140 -13.81 -21.94 -0.92
CA LYS A 140 -14.56 -21.99 0.35
C LYS A 140 -14.09 -21.00 1.40
N ASP A 141 -12.86 -20.48 1.28
CA ASP A 141 -12.29 -19.51 2.21
C ASP A 141 -12.81 -18.09 1.95
N LEU A 142 -13.42 -17.83 0.77
CA LEU A 142 -14.00 -16.56 0.36
C LEU A 142 -15.38 -16.26 0.99
N ALA A 143 -16.14 -17.31 1.35
CA ALA A 143 -17.51 -17.16 1.86
C ALA A 143 -17.60 -16.51 3.25
N ARG A 144 -16.48 -16.41 3.98
CA ARG A 144 -16.43 -15.90 5.35
C ARG A 144 -15.31 -14.89 5.48
N VAL A 145 -15.68 -13.67 5.85
CA VAL A 145 -14.74 -12.55 5.87
C VAL A 145 -14.68 -11.88 7.22
N THR A 146 -13.59 -11.24 7.49
CA THR A 146 -13.43 -10.25 8.57
C THR A 146 -13.24 -8.88 7.94
N VAL A 147 -13.98 -7.89 8.42
CA VAL A 147 -13.87 -6.51 7.97
C VAL A 147 -13.43 -5.64 9.14
N ASP A 148 -12.43 -4.81 8.93
CA ASP A 148 -11.98 -3.85 9.92
C ASP A 148 -11.50 -2.56 9.24
N THR A 149 -11.44 -1.47 10.00
CA THR A 149 -10.89 -0.21 9.54
C THR A 149 -9.58 0.11 10.23
N THR A 150 -8.70 0.78 9.51
CA THR A 150 -7.45 1.30 10.04
C THR A 150 -7.19 2.69 9.51
N VAL A 151 -6.24 3.40 10.10
CA VAL A 151 -5.75 4.66 9.54
C VAL A 151 -4.49 4.39 8.75
N GLN A 152 -4.44 4.90 7.52
CA GLN A 152 -3.22 5.07 6.75
C GLN A 152 -2.66 6.46 7.04
N PRO A 153 -1.60 6.59 7.85
CA PRO A 153 -1.00 7.89 8.13
C PRO A 153 -0.36 8.47 6.87
N LYS A 154 -0.49 9.78 6.70
CA LYS A 154 0.21 10.54 5.66
C LYS A 154 1.60 10.94 6.12
N ASP A 155 2.55 11.04 5.19
CA ASP A 155 3.88 11.57 5.49
C ASP A 155 3.83 13.08 5.75
N ILE A 156 3.37 13.45 6.92
CA ILE A 156 3.36 14.82 7.41
C ILE A 156 3.96 14.91 8.82
N THR A 157 4.53 16.04 9.15
CA THR A 157 4.93 16.32 10.53
C THR A 157 3.68 16.55 11.38
N PHE A 158 3.69 16.15 12.66
CA PHE A 158 2.59 16.40 13.58
C PHE A 158 2.12 17.87 13.48
N PRO A 159 0.84 18.12 13.10
CA PRO A 159 0.35 19.45 12.79
C PRO A 159 0.17 20.29 14.06
N THR A 160 0.92 21.36 14.12
CA THR A 160 0.70 22.45 15.09
C THR A 160 0.48 23.75 14.35
N ASP A 161 -0.27 24.69 14.92
CA ASP A 161 -0.53 25.98 14.27
C ASP A 161 0.77 26.65 13.80
N ALA A 162 1.83 26.60 14.62
CA ALA A 162 3.13 27.18 14.28
C ALA A 162 3.76 26.53 13.03
N LYS A 163 3.72 25.18 12.94
CA LYS A 163 4.24 24.43 11.79
C LYS A 163 3.44 24.70 10.52
N LEU A 164 2.10 24.75 10.63
CA LEU A 164 1.21 25.03 9.51
C LEU A 164 1.41 26.44 8.96
N LEU A 165 1.45 27.46 9.83
CA LEU A 165 1.71 28.84 9.43
C LEU A 165 3.09 28.99 8.77
N HIS A 166 4.12 28.37 9.33
CA HIS A 166 5.47 28.38 8.75
C HIS A 166 5.49 27.66 7.39
N ALA A 167 4.82 26.50 7.25
CA ALA A 167 4.74 25.76 6.00
C ALA A 167 4.04 26.57 4.90
N ALA A 168 2.96 27.30 5.24
CA ALA A 168 2.26 28.18 4.33
C ALA A 168 3.17 29.33 3.84
N ILE A 169 3.89 30.01 4.77
CA ILE A 169 4.86 31.08 4.40
C ILE A 169 5.94 30.54 3.47
N LYS A 170 6.54 29.38 3.80
CA LYS A 170 7.58 28.73 2.99
C LYS A 170 7.05 28.31 1.63
N GLY A 171 5.85 27.72 1.56
CA GLY A 171 5.21 27.26 0.34
C GLY A 171 4.88 28.39 -0.62
N LEU A 172 4.20 29.45 -0.14
CA LEU A 172 3.87 30.62 -0.94
C LEU A 172 5.13 31.35 -1.43
N THR A 173 6.15 31.49 -0.58
CA THR A 173 7.42 32.12 -1.00
C THR A 173 8.14 31.32 -2.09
N ARG A 174 8.14 29.98 -1.98
CA ARG A 174 8.74 29.09 -3.01
C ARG A 174 7.99 29.22 -4.33
N LEU A 175 6.66 29.23 -4.28
CA LEU A 175 5.82 29.36 -5.49
C LEU A 175 6.04 30.72 -6.14
N ALA A 176 6.03 31.81 -5.38
CA ALA A 176 6.29 33.15 -5.86
C ALA A 176 7.65 33.25 -6.59
N ARG A 177 8.71 32.71 -5.97
CA ARG A 177 10.05 32.67 -6.58
C ARG A 177 10.04 31.86 -7.89
N LYS A 178 9.41 30.68 -7.90
CA LYS A 178 9.35 29.82 -9.09
C LYS A 178 8.64 30.49 -10.27
N ARG A 179 7.69 31.39 -9.98
CA ARG A 179 6.88 32.10 -10.98
C ARG A 179 7.30 33.54 -11.21
N GLY A 180 8.47 33.94 -10.78
CA GLY A 180 9.01 35.29 -10.99
C GLY A 180 8.31 36.41 -10.21
N VAL A 181 7.39 36.09 -9.29
CA VAL A 181 6.70 37.11 -8.47
C VAL A 181 7.66 37.69 -7.43
N ARG A 182 8.10 38.94 -7.61
CA ARG A 182 9.02 39.63 -6.70
C ARG A 182 8.30 40.03 -5.41
N LEU A 183 8.58 39.33 -4.32
CA LEU A 183 8.04 39.66 -2.99
C LEU A 183 8.76 40.84 -2.36
N ARG A 184 8.01 41.73 -1.69
CA ARG A 184 8.60 42.81 -0.87
C ARG A 184 9.45 42.22 0.25
N GLN A 185 8.97 41.13 0.90
CA GLN A 185 9.71 40.39 1.91
C GLN A 185 9.21 38.94 2.01
N SER A 186 10.09 37.95 2.04
CA SER A 186 9.71 36.53 2.11
C SER A 186 9.27 36.06 3.50
N TYR A 187 9.73 36.73 4.55
CA TYR A 187 9.52 36.37 5.97
C TYR A 187 9.98 34.95 6.40
N VAL A 188 10.61 34.16 5.53
CA VAL A 188 10.94 32.74 5.81
C VAL A 188 11.84 32.59 7.03
N ARG A 189 12.90 33.43 7.17
CA ARG A 189 13.83 33.36 8.31
C ARG A 189 13.12 33.69 9.64
N ILE A 190 12.32 34.77 9.66
CA ILE A 190 11.55 35.21 10.84
C ILE A 190 10.53 34.13 11.20
N ALA A 191 9.82 33.56 10.22
CA ALA A 191 8.83 32.49 10.41
C ALA A 191 9.46 31.22 10.98
N LYS A 192 10.64 30.81 10.47
CA LYS A 192 11.38 29.65 11.01
C LYS A 192 11.72 29.86 12.50
N ARG A 193 12.26 31.01 12.86
CA ARG A 193 12.59 31.33 14.25
C ARG A 193 11.35 31.38 15.13
N ALA A 194 10.27 32.04 14.68
CA ALA A 194 9.03 32.13 15.45
C ALA A 194 8.37 30.75 15.64
N ALA A 195 8.37 29.87 14.63
CA ALA A 195 7.83 28.53 14.75
C ALA A 195 8.64 27.68 15.74
N MET A 196 9.97 27.77 15.71
CA MET A 196 10.85 27.08 16.66
C MET A 196 10.60 27.56 18.09
N MET A 197 10.54 28.90 18.31
CA MET A 197 10.29 29.48 19.64
C MET A 197 8.89 29.13 20.13
N ALA A 198 7.88 29.10 19.25
CA ALA A 198 6.54 28.64 19.62
C ALA A 198 6.55 27.20 20.17
N GLY A 199 7.29 26.29 19.54
CA GLY A 199 7.47 24.92 20.03
C GLY A 199 8.14 24.87 21.41
N ARG A 200 9.24 25.61 21.61
CA ARG A 200 9.96 25.69 22.90
C ARG A 200 9.07 26.21 24.02
N TYR A 201 8.34 27.30 23.77
CA TYR A 201 7.42 27.86 24.76
C TYR A 201 6.23 26.99 25.09
N ALA A 202 5.71 26.25 24.10
CA ALA A 202 4.65 25.26 24.33
C ALA A 202 5.15 24.12 25.23
N HIS A 203 6.34 23.58 24.98
CA HIS A 203 6.96 22.52 25.77
C HIS A 203 7.21 23.01 27.23
N ALA A 204 7.71 24.23 27.39
CA ALA A 204 7.92 24.87 28.70
C ALA A 204 6.62 25.39 29.36
N LYS A 205 5.43 25.07 28.82
CA LYS A 205 4.11 25.51 29.30
C LYS A 205 3.94 27.02 29.38
N GLN A 206 4.80 27.82 28.71
CA GLN A 206 4.74 29.29 28.65
C GLN A 206 3.76 29.77 27.58
N PHE A 207 2.48 29.54 27.79
CA PHE A 207 1.44 29.73 26.76
C PHE A 207 1.28 31.18 26.28
N ASN A 208 1.53 32.19 27.13
CA ASN A 208 1.48 33.61 26.71
C ASN A 208 2.58 33.94 25.69
N ARG A 209 3.81 33.46 25.92
CA ARG A 209 4.92 33.60 24.98
C ARG A 209 4.67 32.81 23.70
N HIS A 210 4.11 31.60 23.81
CA HIS A 210 3.68 30.78 22.67
C HIS A 210 2.67 31.55 21.80
N ARG A 211 1.58 32.10 22.38
CA ARG A 211 0.57 32.88 21.65
C ARG A 211 1.17 34.09 20.93
N ARG A 212 2.16 34.76 21.55
CA ARG A 212 2.88 35.88 20.90
C ARG A 212 3.59 35.45 19.63
N GLN A 213 4.24 34.27 19.63
CA GLN A 213 4.88 33.74 18.42
C GLN A 213 3.86 33.35 17.32
N LEU A 214 2.74 32.76 17.69
CA LEU A 214 1.66 32.49 16.75
C LEU A 214 1.10 33.77 16.13
N ARG A 215 0.93 34.85 16.91
CA ARG A 215 0.50 36.16 16.40
C ARG A 215 1.49 36.71 15.37
N ILE A 216 2.79 36.62 15.62
CA ILE A 216 3.83 37.01 14.65
C ILE A 216 3.66 36.22 13.36
N LEU A 217 3.53 34.89 13.41
CA LEU A 217 3.37 34.03 12.24
C LEU A 217 2.12 34.40 11.45
N ARG A 218 0.96 34.55 12.10
CA ARG A 218 -0.31 34.95 11.47
C ARG A 218 -0.21 36.32 10.78
N THR A 219 0.44 37.30 11.43
CA THR A 219 0.65 38.63 10.85
C THR A 219 1.54 38.56 9.61
N ARG A 220 2.67 37.82 9.68
CA ARG A 220 3.59 37.69 8.55
C ARG A 220 2.96 36.95 7.35
N LEU A 221 2.21 35.88 7.62
CA LEU A 221 1.46 35.17 6.58
C LEU A 221 0.42 36.12 5.92
N GLY A 222 -0.35 36.87 6.70
CA GLY A 222 -1.32 37.82 6.14
C GLY A 222 -0.68 38.92 5.31
N ARG A 223 0.50 39.40 5.68
CA ARG A 223 1.26 40.37 4.85
C ARG A 223 1.72 39.77 3.55
N LEU A 224 2.22 38.53 3.58
CA LEU A 224 2.66 37.80 2.38
C LEU A 224 1.50 37.55 1.44
N ILE A 225 0.34 37.11 1.94
CA ILE A 225 -0.87 36.89 1.12
C ILE A 225 -1.29 38.16 0.40
N ARG A 226 -1.36 39.30 1.13
CA ARG A 226 -1.74 40.58 0.52
C ARG A 226 -0.70 41.09 -0.50
N ASP A 227 0.59 40.86 -0.25
CA ASP A 227 1.65 41.25 -1.18
C ASP A 227 1.56 40.45 -2.50
N ILE A 228 1.36 39.13 -2.39
CA ILE A 228 1.17 38.26 -3.58
C ILE A 228 -0.07 38.72 -4.36
N ARG A 229 -1.25 38.84 -3.70
CA ARG A 229 -2.50 39.25 -4.38
C ARG A 229 -2.35 40.52 -5.17
N ARG A 230 -1.70 41.55 -4.58
CA ARG A 230 -1.46 42.81 -5.30
C ARG A 230 -0.57 42.68 -6.52
N LYS A 231 0.38 41.73 -6.50
CA LYS A 231 1.38 41.58 -7.55
C LYS A 231 0.95 40.68 -8.68
N ILE A 232 -0.03 39.81 -8.44
CA ILE A 232 -0.60 38.94 -9.46
C ILE A 232 -1.88 39.56 -10.08
N ALA A 233 -2.42 40.60 -9.47
CA ALA A 233 -3.65 41.27 -9.94
C ALA A 233 -3.51 41.69 -11.39
N GLY A 234 -4.50 41.30 -12.23
CA GLY A 234 -4.53 41.55 -13.66
C GLY A 234 -3.76 40.54 -14.49
N ASN A 235 -3.18 39.50 -13.91
CA ASN A 235 -2.57 38.40 -14.64
C ASN A 235 -3.36 37.13 -14.35
N GLU A 236 -4.29 36.75 -15.24
CA GLU A 236 -5.20 35.61 -15.06
C GLU A 236 -4.49 34.28 -14.83
N GLU A 237 -3.37 34.04 -15.52
CA GLU A 237 -2.58 32.80 -15.35
C GLU A 237 -2.03 32.70 -13.94
N LEU A 238 -1.44 33.78 -13.42
CA LEU A 238 -0.91 33.80 -12.06
C LEU A 238 -2.03 33.76 -11.02
N GLU A 239 -3.15 34.46 -11.26
CA GLU A 239 -4.30 34.42 -10.35
C GLU A 239 -4.85 33.01 -10.23
N ALA A 240 -5.07 32.30 -11.35
CA ALA A 240 -5.51 30.90 -11.37
C ALA A 240 -4.51 29.98 -10.63
N LEU A 241 -3.21 30.14 -10.89
CA LEU A 241 -2.17 29.35 -10.27
C LEU A 241 -2.09 29.54 -8.74
N PHE A 242 -2.25 30.77 -8.27
CA PHE A 242 -2.15 31.10 -6.84
C PHE A 242 -3.47 30.95 -6.09
N ALA A 243 -4.62 30.79 -6.76
CA ALA A 243 -5.95 30.72 -6.15
C ALA A 243 -6.01 29.68 -4.99
N TRP A 244 -5.67 28.43 -5.29
CA TRP A 244 -5.64 27.36 -4.30
C TRP A 244 -4.61 27.56 -3.18
N PRO A 245 -3.32 27.85 -3.46
CA PRO A 245 -2.35 28.11 -2.43
C PRO A 245 -2.72 29.26 -1.49
N LEU A 246 -3.27 30.35 -2.02
CA LEU A 246 -3.71 31.49 -1.21
C LEU A 246 -4.94 31.17 -0.37
N SER A 247 -5.94 30.46 -0.91
CA SER A 247 -7.11 30.02 -0.17
C SER A 247 -6.72 29.14 1.03
N ARG A 248 -5.84 28.15 0.82
CA ARG A 248 -5.32 27.29 1.92
C ARG A 248 -4.54 28.09 2.97
N ALA A 249 -3.74 29.07 2.54
CA ALA A 249 -2.99 29.89 3.44
C ALA A 249 -3.89 30.80 4.31
N ASP A 250 -4.97 31.34 3.72
CA ASP A 250 -5.98 32.10 4.48
C ASP A 250 -6.72 31.21 5.47
N GLN A 251 -7.08 29.99 5.09
CA GLN A 251 -7.70 29.03 5.99
C GLN A 251 -6.77 28.68 7.16
N ILE A 252 -5.50 28.37 6.93
CA ILE A 252 -4.52 28.09 7.98
C ILE A 252 -4.35 29.31 8.90
N ARG A 253 -4.41 30.53 8.35
CA ARG A 253 -4.29 31.77 9.11
C ARG A 253 -5.48 31.99 10.04
N SER A 254 -6.70 31.66 9.60
CA SER A 254 -7.95 31.91 10.32
C SER A 254 -8.33 30.77 11.28
N GLN A 255 -7.94 29.51 10.99
CA GLN A 255 -8.34 28.37 11.80
C GLN A 255 -7.83 28.43 13.25
N GLN A 256 -8.65 27.86 14.16
CA GLN A 256 -8.36 27.81 15.59
C GLN A 256 -8.22 26.38 16.09
N GLN A 257 -7.47 26.18 17.19
CA GLN A 257 -7.20 24.86 17.75
C GLN A 257 -8.46 24.06 18.09
N ARG A 258 -9.47 24.71 18.70
CA ARG A 258 -10.74 24.08 19.13
C ARG A 258 -11.90 24.30 18.17
N GLN A 259 -11.62 24.77 16.96
CA GLN A 259 -12.64 24.95 15.94
C GLN A 259 -13.33 23.63 15.58
N ARG A 260 -14.65 23.63 15.50
CA ARG A 260 -15.44 22.54 14.91
C ARG A 260 -15.46 22.66 13.39
N GLY A 261 -15.69 21.56 12.69
CA GLY A 261 -15.77 21.54 11.24
C GLY A 261 -14.40 21.32 10.58
N TRP A 262 -14.35 21.58 9.28
CA TRP A 262 -13.19 21.26 8.47
C TRP A 262 -11.96 22.12 8.79
N LYS A 263 -10.81 21.46 8.95
CA LYS A 263 -9.50 22.05 9.22
C LYS A 263 -8.46 21.50 8.28
N LEU A 264 -7.46 22.30 7.96
CA LEU A 264 -6.25 21.84 7.30
C LEU A 264 -5.21 21.37 8.32
N TYR A 265 -4.71 20.17 8.11
CA TYR A 265 -3.64 19.58 8.92
C TYR A 265 -2.28 19.56 8.20
N SER A 266 -2.27 19.88 6.91
CA SER A 266 -1.05 20.10 6.12
C SER A 266 -1.29 21.12 5.01
N PHE A 267 -0.30 21.97 4.74
CA PHE A 267 -0.36 22.92 3.63
C PHE A 267 -0.16 22.24 2.26
N HIS A 268 0.70 21.23 2.20
CA HIS A 268 1.02 20.51 0.96
C HIS A 268 0.13 19.30 0.70
N ALA A 269 -0.52 18.77 1.72
CA ALA A 269 -1.42 17.62 1.65
C ALA A 269 -2.77 17.97 2.32
N PRO A 270 -3.63 18.75 1.63
CA PRO A 270 -4.89 19.24 2.19
C PRO A 270 -5.93 18.13 2.41
N GLU A 271 -5.75 16.99 1.77
CA GLU A 271 -6.58 15.79 1.90
C GLU A 271 -6.46 15.08 3.24
N VAL A 272 -5.46 15.45 4.05
CA VAL A 272 -5.21 14.80 5.35
C VAL A 272 -6.32 15.09 6.34
N GLU A 273 -6.82 14.05 6.94
CA GLU A 273 -7.86 14.07 7.97
C GLU A 273 -7.26 13.78 9.37
N CYS A 274 -7.93 14.28 10.41
CA CYS A 274 -7.59 13.97 11.80
C CYS A 274 -8.56 12.91 12.31
N ILE A 275 -8.05 11.71 12.56
CA ILE A 275 -8.84 10.54 12.94
C ILE A 275 -8.55 10.19 14.39
N GLY A 276 -9.58 10.25 15.24
CA GLY A 276 -9.49 9.86 16.65
C GLY A 276 -9.47 8.33 16.79
N ARG A 277 -8.54 7.80 17.57
CA ARG A 277 -8.39 6.35 17.81
C ARG A 277 -8.72 5.88 19.22
N GLY A 278 -9.04 6.80 20.12
CA GLY A 278 -9.32 6.46 21.52
C GLY A 278 -8.12 5.89 22.31
N LYS A 279 -6.90 5.88 21.75
CA LYS A 279 -5.69 5.42 22.44
C LYS A 279 -5.10 6.56 23.26
N ALA A 280 -4.83 6.34 24.54
CA ALA A 280 -4.28 7.35 25.44
C ALA A 280 -2.92 7.90 24.99
N SER A 281 -2.03 7.05 24.45
CA SER A 281 -0.69 7.43 23.99
C SER A 281 -0.67 8.16 22.64
N ALA A 282 -1.65 7.91 21.76
CA ALA A 282 -1.75 8.52 20.42
C ALA A 282 -3.23 8.74 20.07
N PRO A 283 -3.87 9.78 20.64
CA PRO A 283 -5.31 9.98 20.50
C PRO A 283 -5.74 10.33 19.08
N TYR A 284 -4.84 10.86 18.26
CA TYR A 284 -5.11 11.28 16.88
C TYR A 284 -4.07 10.75 15.92
N GLU A 285 -4.51 10.24 14.79
CA GLU A 285 -3.69 9.94 13.61
C GLU A 285 -4.09 10.86 12.46
N PHE A 286 -3.09 11.26 11.65
CA PHE A 286 -3.28 12.19 10.54
C PHE A 286 -3.05 11.48 9.21
N GLY A 287 -4.12 11.29 8.44
CA GLY A 287 -4.09 10.54 7.20
C GLY A 287 -5.49 10.33 6.65
N VAL A 288 -5.78 9.12 6.17
CA VAL A 288 -7.09 8.70 5.69
C VAL A 288 -7.49 7.37 6.33
N LYS A 289 -8.77 7.20 6.61
CA LYS A 289 -9.32 5.91 7.03
C LYS A 289 -9.29 4.94 5.85
N ALA A 290 -8.92 3.70 6.09
CA ALA A 290 -8.95 2.61 5.13
C ALA A 290 -9.72 1.42 5.69
N SER A 291 -10.56 0.80 4.87
CA SER A 291 -11.21 -0.48 5.16
C SER A 291 -10.40 -1.62 4.56
N VAL A 292 -10.29 -2.72 5.29
CA VAL A 292 -9.62 -3.95 4.87
C VAL A 292 -10.56 -5.12 5.08
N VAL A 293 -10.72 -5.94 4.06
CA VAL A 293 -11.50 -7.18 4.10
C VAL A 293 -10.54 -8.35 3.94
N THR A 294 -10.58 -9.29 4.88
CA THR A 294 -9.73 -10.50 4.82
C THR A 294 -10.56 -11.76 4.88
N THR A 295 -10.00 -12.88 4.44
CA THR A 295 -10.57 -14.21 4.76
C THR A 295 -10.64 -14.36 6.28
N ASN A 296 -11.75 -14.90 6.81
CA ASN A 296 -11.82 -15.22 8.24
C ASN A 296 -11.09 -16.52 8.56
N ALA A 297 -11.22 -17.53 7.70
CA ALA A 297 -10.49 -18.78 7.84
C ALA A 297 -9.03 -18.62 7.38
N ARG A 298 -8.10 -19.34 8.04
CA ARG A 298 -6.74 -19.47 7.53
C ARG A 298 -6.77 -20.39 6.32
N ALA A 299 -6.55 -19.86 5.11
CA ALA A 299 -6.31 -20.63 3.92
C ALA A 299 -4.94 -21.34 4.00
N PRO A 300 -4.62 -22.33 3.15
CA PRO A 300 -3.32 -23.01 3.19
C PRO A 300 -2.12 -22.07 3.16
N GLY A 301 -2.19 -21.00 2.33
CA GLY A 301 -1.14 -19.98 2.23
C GLY A 301 -1.23 -18.86 3.27
N GLY A 302 -2.26 -18.84 4.14
CA GLY A 302 -2.43 -17.80 5.15
C GLY A 302 -3.77 -17.09 5.11
N GLN A 303 -3.83 -15.86 5.64
CA GLN A 303 -5.04 -15.03 5.65
C GLN A 303 -4.92 -13.93 4.60
N PHE A 304 -5.66 -14.05 3.50
CA PHE A 304 -5.59 -13.15 2.35
C PHE A 304 -6.46 -11.91 2.52
N VAL A 305 -5.99 -10.78 1.98
CA VAL A 305 -6.78 -9.56 1.84
C VAL A 305 -7.60 -9.66 0.56
N LEU A 306 -8.93 -9.68 0.70
CA LEU A 306 -9.87 -9.79 -0.42
C LEU A 306 -10.21 -8.44 -1.02
N HIS A 307 -10.23 -7.37 -0.21
CA HIS A 307 -10.49 -6.02 -0.67
C HIS A 307 -9.86 -5.01 0.30
N ALA A 308 -9.41 -3.88 -0.24
CA ALA A 308 -8.91 -2.76 0.54
C ALA A 308 -9.19 -1.43 -0.18
N ARG A 309 -9.74 -0.44 0.55
CA ARG A 309 -10.05 0.88 -0.01
C ARG A 309 -9.93 1.99 1.01
N THR A 310 -9.68 3.21 0.55
CA THR A 310 -9.77 4.41 1.40
C THR A 310 -11.21 4.83 1.63
N LEU A 311 -11.47 5.41 2.80
CA LEU A 311 -12.76 5.96 3.23
C LEU A 311 -12.59 7.46 3.58
N PRO A 312 -12.53 8.35 2.60
CA PRO A 312 -12.40 9.78 2.83
C PRO A 312 -13.61 10.35 3.60
N GLY A 313 -13.37 11.39 4.41
CA GLY A 313 -14.40 12.00 5.24
C GLY A 313 -14.59 11.32 6.58
N ASN A 314 -13.77 10.32 6.89
CA ASN A 314 -13.85 9.54 8.14
C ASN A 314 -15.29 9.10 8.49
N PRO A 315 -16.02 8.42 7.56
CA PRO A 315 -17.38 7.98 7.79
C PRO A 315 -17.45 7.02 8.97
N TYR A 316 -18.66 6.89 9.56
CA TYR A 316 -18.92 5.88 10.57
C TYR A 316 -18.77 4.47 9.96
N ASP A 317 -18.07 3.56 10.66
CA ASP A 317 -17.72 2.26 10.12
C ASP A 317 -18.94 1.44 9.69
N GLY A 318 -20.02 1.47 10.48
CA GLY A 318 -21.25 0.79 10.17
C GLY A 318 -21.87 1.20 8.82
N HIS A 319 -21.77 2.48 8.44
CA HIS A 319 -22.33 3.00 7.18
C HIS A 319 -21.46 2.70 5.95
N THR A 320 -20.38 1.96 6.11
CA THR A 320 -19.49 1.60 5.01
C THR A 320 -19.47 0.11 4.70
N LEU A 321 -20.09 -0.69 5.59
CA LEU A 321 -19.97 -2.15 5.54
C LEU A 321 -20.62 -2.75 4.29
N GLY A 322 -21.83 -2.33 3.94
CA GLY A 322 -22.54 -2.81 2.76
C GLY A 322 -21.73 -2.61 1.49
N ALA A 323 -21.32 -1.37 1.24
CA ALA A 323 -20.53 -1.01 0.05
C ALA A 323 -19.15 -1.70 0.00
N VAL A 324 -18.52 -1.97 1.15
CA VAL A 324 -17.24 -2.67 1.23
C VAL A 324 -17.39 -4.17 0.92
N ILE A 325 -18.45 -4.81 1.42
CA ILE A 325 -18.76 -6.21 1.13
C ILE A 325 -19.08 -6.38 -0.35
N GLU A 326 -19.96 -5.54 -0.92
CA GLU A 326 -20.28 -5.59 -2.35
C GLU A 326 -19.06 -5.42 -3.26
N ALA A 327 -18.16 -4.52 -2.88
CA ALA A 327 -16.91 -4.36 -3.62
C ALA A 327 -16.01 -5.61 -3.54
N ALA A 328 -15.93 -6.25 -2.37
CA ALA A 328 -15.20 -7.51 -2.20
C ALA A 328 -15.82 -8.65 -3.00
N GLU A 329 -17.15 -8.75 -3.07
CA GLU A 329 -17.87 -9.75 -3.88
C GLU A 329 -17.64 -9.55 -5.37
N ARG A 330 -17.71 -8.29 -5.85
CA ARG A 330 -17.41 -7.97 -7.26
C ARG A 330 -16.00 -8.36 -7.64
N LEU A 331 -15.03 -8.10 -6.75
CA LEU A 331 -13.62 -8.38 -7.01
C LEU A 331 -13.31 -9.88 -6.99
N THR A 332 -13.97 -10.64 -6.11
CA THR A 332 -13.75 -12.08 -5.95
C THR A 332 -14.68 -12.94 -6.81
N GLY A 333 -15.74 -12.36 -7.37
CA GLY A 333 -16.80 -13.08 -8.08
C GLY A 333 -17.59 -14.06 -7.20
N ARG A 334 -17.57 -13.89 -5.87
CA ARG A 334 -18.19 -14.80 -4.91
C ARG A 334 -18.98 -14.06 -3.86
N GLU A 335 -20.15 -14.63 -3.50
CA GLU A 335 -21.00 -14.13 -2.43
C GLU A 335 -20.38 -14.39 -1.05
N ILE A 336 -20.47 -13.40 -0.17
CA ILE A 336 -20.02 -13.48 1.21
C ILE A 336 -21.17 -13.89 2.12
N GLU A 337 -21.13 -15.11 2.65
CA GLU A 337 -22.14 -15.66 3.55
C GLU A 337 -22.13 -15.01 4.94
N ARG A 338 -20.95 -14.73 5.48
CA ARG A 338 -20.77 -14.22 6.84
C ARG A 338 -19.64 -13.19 6.93
N ALA A 339 -19.94 -12.07 7.59
CA ALA A 339 -18.96 -11.03 7.90
C ALA A 339 -18.80 -10.87 9.42
N TYR A 340 -17.56 -10.81 9.88
CA TYR A 340 -17.17 -10.64 11.27
C TYR A 340 -16.53 -9.27 11.45
N VAL A 341 -17.11 -8.44 12.33
CA VAL A 341 -16.73 -7.04 12.52
C VAL A 341 -16.53 -6.70 13.99
N ASP A 342 -15.90 -5.56 14.26
CA ASP A 342 -15.75 -5.08 15.62
C ASP A 342 -16.99 -4.35 16.15
N LYS A 343 -16.93 -3.83 17.39
CA LYS A 343 -18.03 -3.09 18.02
C LYS A 343 -18.33 -1.76 17.33
N GLY A 344 -17.39 -1.20 16.57
CA GLY A 344 -17.53 0.04 15.83
C GLY A 344 -18.55 -0.03 14.69
N TYR A 345 -18.95 -1.23 14.29
CA TYR A 345 -19.92 -1.46 13.22
C TYR A 345 -21.38 -1.62 13.70
N ARG A 346 -21.70 -1.30 14.94
CA ARG A 346 -23.08 -1.38 15.44
C ARG A 346 -23.97 -0.46 14.61
N GLY A 347 -25.18 -0.95 14.21
CA GLY A 347 -26.06 -0.20 13.33
C GLY A 347 -25.57 -0.14 11.89
N HIS A 348 -24.93 -1.22 11.40
CA HIS A 348 -24.41 -1.33 10.05
C HIS A 348 -25.50 -1.31 8.98
N ASP A 349 -25.12 -0.92 7.76
CA ASP A 349 -25.96 -0.81 6.56
C ASP A 349 -25.93 -2.06 5.65
N ALA A 350 -25.27 -3.13 6.06
CA ALA A 350 -25.14 -4.34 5.23
C ALA A 350 -26.53 -4.98 5.00
N PRO A 351 -26.91 -5.23 3.72
CA PRO A 351 -28.22 -5.76 3.39
C PRO A 351 -28.41 -7.22 3.84
N GLN A 352 -29.65 -7.61 4.11
CA GLN A 352 -30.03 -9.01 4.30
C GLN A 352 -30.06 -9.74 2.95
N PRO A 353 -29.73 -11.05 2.87
CA PRO A 353 -29.64 -12.05 3.94
C PRO A 353 -28.26 -12.21 4.60
N ARG A 354 -27.31 -11.33 4.38
CA ARG A 354 -25.97 -11.45 4.95
C ARG A 354 -26.00 -11.53 6.47
N ARG A 355 -25.24 -12.48 7.02
CA ARG A 355 -25.10 -12.64 8.46
C ARG A 355 -23.87 -11.87 8.94
N VAL A 356 -24.10 -10.73 9.59
CA VAL A 356 -23.05 -9.91 10.21
C VAL A 356 -22.98 -10.22 11.70
N PHE A 357 -21.80 -10.60 12.18
CA PHE A 357 -21.55 -10.90 13.59
C PHE A 357 -20.60 -9.85 14.17
N ILE A 358 -21.10 -9.15 15.20
CA ILE A 358 -20.37 -8.04 15.85
C ILE A 358 -19.66 -8.56 17.10
N SER A 359 -18.41 -8.15 17.31
CA SER A 359 -17.62 -8.49 18.50
C SER A 359 -18.39 -8.17 19.79
N GLY A 360 -18.44 -9.17 20.70
CA GLY A 360 -19.19 -9.08 21.96
C GLY A 360 -20.68 -9.46 21.85
N GLN A 361 -21.17 -9.83 20.67
CA GLN A 361 -22.52 -10.37 20.52
C GLN A 361 -22.62 -11.74 21.21
N LYS A 362 -23.70 -11.92 22.02
CA LYS A 362 -23.96 -13.19 22.72
C LYS A 362 -25.08 -14.01 22.04
N ARG A 363 -26.13 -13.35 21.54
CA ARG A 363 -27.26 -14.03 20.89
C ARG A 363 -26.87 -14.60 19.53
N GLY A 364 -27.19 -15.87 19.28
CA GLY A 364 -26.93 -16.54 18.01
C GLY A 364 -25.45 -16.87 17.77
N VAL A 365 -24.59 -16.73 18.78
CA VAL A 365 -23.13 -16.96 18.68
C VAL A 365 -22.74 -18.18 19.51
N PHE A 366 -22.75 -19.37 18.86
CA PHE A 366 -22.35 -20.65 19.46
C PHE A 366 -21.56 -21.50 18.45
N GLY A 367 -20.89 -22.53 18.94
CA GLY A 367 -20.20 -23.50 18.12
C GLY A 367 -19.18 -22.88 17.14
N ARG A 368 -19.38 -23.10 15.84
CA ARG A 368 -18.52 -22.61 14.76
C ARG A 368 -18.48 -21.09 14.69
N ILE A 369 -19.64 -20.43 14.84
CA ILE A 369 -19.74 -18.96 14.77
C ILE A 369 -18.90 -18.31 15.88
N LYS A 370 -18.93 -18.86 17.09
CA LYS A 370 -18.12 -18.38 18.21
C LYS A 370 -16.62 -18.46 17.89
N ARG A 371 -16.15 -19.57 17.32
CA ARG A 371 -14.75 -19.72 16.88
C ARG A 371 -14.38 -18.73 15.78
N GLU A 372 -15.23 -18.55 14.78
CA GLU A 372 -15.03 -17.60 13.68
C GLU A 372 -15.00 -16.16 14.20
N LEU A 373 -15.87 -15.78 15.15
CA LEU A 373 -15.88 -14.47 15.78
C LEU A 373 -14.62 -14.21 16.64
N THR A 374 -14.12 -15.23 17.33
CA THR A 374 -12.83 -15.13 18.07
C THR A 374 -11.67 -14.89 17.11
N ARG A 375 -11.66 -15.53 15.95
CA ARG A 375 -10.62 -15.34 14.91
C ARG A 375 -10.64 -13.95 14.26
N ARG A 376 -11.69 -13.15 14.45
CA ARG A 376 -11.72 -11.78 13.94
C ARG A 376 -10.46 -10.99 14.28
N SER A 377 -9.91 -11.15 15.48
CA SER A 377 -8.71 -10.43 15.92
C SER A 377 -7.47 -10.70 15.03
N ALA A 378 -7.45 -11.79 14.27
CA ALA A 378 -6.33 -12.09 13.38
C ALA A 378 -6.14 -11.04 12.27
N ILE A 379 -7.17 -10.24 11.91
CA ILE A 379 -7.04 -9.13 10.96
C ILE A 379 -6.08 -8.05 11.47
N GLU A 380 -5.93 -7.91 12.79
CA GLU A 380 -5.01 -6.93 13.39
C GLU A 380 -3.55 -7.26 13.01
N ALA A 381 -3.19 -8.55 12.97
CA ALA A 381 -1.89 -9.00 12.50
C ALA A 381 -1.70 -8.71 11.00
N VAL A 382 -2.72 -8.97 10.15
CA VAL A 382 -2.69 -8.65 8.72
C VAL A 382 -2.45 -7.16 8.50
N ILE A 383 -3.23 -6.31 9.19
CA ILE A 383 -3.06 -4.84 9.13
C ILE A 383 -1.67 -4.44 9.65
N GLY A 384 -1.18 -5.10 10.70
CA GLY A 384 0.17 -4.90 11.23
C GLY A 384 1.25 -5.14 10.18
N HIS A 385 1.19 -6.27 9.47
CA HIS A 385 2.12 -6.59 8.37
C HIS A 385 1.98 -5.63 7.18
N MET A 386 0.76 -5.27 6.79
CA MET A 386 0.55 -4.26 5.73
C MET A 386 1.17 -2.91 6.12
N LYS A 387 1.14 -2.52 7.40
CA LYS A 387 1.75 -1.29 7.90
C LYS A 387 3.27 -1.36 7.98
N ALA A 388 3.81 -2.45 8.50
CA ALA A 388 5.25 -2.60 8.72
C ALA A 388 6.02 -2.85 7.41
N GLU A 389 5.47 -3.66 6.53
CA GLU A 389 6.16 -4.19 5.35
C GLU A 389 5.59 -3.69 4.02
N GLY A 390 4.33 -3.21 4.01
CA GLY A 390 3.56 -2.89 2.80
C GLY A 390 3.31 -1.40 2.55
N HIS A 391 4.00 -0.48 3.25
CA HIS A 391 3.81 0.98 3.16
C HIS A 391 2.47 1.53 3.65
N LEU A 392 1.55 0.71 4.19
CA LEU A 392 0.30 1.21 4.76
C LEU A 392 0.53 2.06 6.03
N GLY A 393 1.67 1.87 6.71
CA GLY A 393 2.05 2.61 7.91
C GLY A 393 2.43 4.06 7.67
N ARG A 394 2.78 4.45 6.43
CA ARG A 394 3.11 5.82 6.05
C ARG A 394 2.97 6.03 4.55
N CYS A 395 2.03 6.88 4.14
CA CYS A 395 1.80 7.20 2.73
C CYS A 395 2.59 8.44 2.29
N TYR A 396 3.52 8.25 1.35
CA TYR A 396 4.32 9.32 0.73
C TYR A 396 3.67 9.89 -0.54
N LEU A 397 2.64 9.23 -1.06
CA LEU A 397 1.99 9.61 -2.31
C LEU A 397 1.10 10.84 -2.11
N LYS A 398 0.93 11.65 -3.15
CA LYS A 398 0.17 12.91 -3.10
C LYS A 398 -1.30 12.69 -3.47
N GLY A 399 -2.17 13.41 -2.77
CA GLY A 399 -3.61 13.48 -3.07
C GLY A 399 -4.36 12.21 -2.68
N ARG A 400 -5.69 12.27 -2.80
CA ARG A 400 -6.59 11.13 -2.50
C ARG A 400 -6.34 9.93 -3.40
N ALA A 401 -6.03 10.16 -4.68
CA ALA A 401 -5.67 9.09 -5.60
C ALA A 401 -4.40 8.35 -5.17
N GLY A 402 -3.39 9.09 -4.66
CA GLY A 402 -2.19 8.48 -4.07
C GLY A 402 -2.50 7.67 -2.81
N ASP A 403 -3.40 8.15 -1.97
CA ASP A 403 -3.84 7.40 -0.78
C ASP A 403 -4.53 6.08 -1.16
N ALA A 404 -5.44 6.12 -2.14
CA ALA A 404 -6.14 4.94 -2.65
C ALA A 404 -5.15 3.93 -3.26
N ALA A 405 -4.25 4.41 -4.12
CA ALA A 405 -3.22 3.57 -4.73
C ALA A 405 -2.35 2.86 -3.68
N ASN A 406 -1.94 3.57 -2.63
CA ASN A 406 -1.10 2.99 -1.58
C ASN A 406 -1.83 1.91 -0.77
N VAL A 407 -3.12 2.08 -0.48
CA VAL A 407 -3.93 1.07 0.23
C VAL A 407 -4.05 -0.20 -0.61
N ILE A 408 -4.43 -0.08 -1.89
CA ILE A 408 -4.61 -1.23 -2.79
C ILE A 408 -3.28 -1.97 -3.00
N LEU A 409 -2.22 -1.25 -3.36
CA LEU A 409 -0.91 -1.86 -3.61
C LEU A 409 -0.28 -2.48 -2.34
N SER A 410 -0.58 -1.94 -1.15
CA SER A 410 -0.19 -2.58 0.11
C SER A 410 -0.87 -3.93 0.32
N ALA A 411 -2.15 -4.05 -0.07
CA ALA A 411 -2.89 -5.32 -0.05
C ALA A 411 -2.35 -6.31 -1.07
N VAL A 412 -2.06 -5.85 -2.30
CA VAL A 412 -1.42 -6.64 -3.36
C VAL A 412 -0.08 -7.22 -2.88
N GLY A 413 0.81 -6.36 -2.37
CA GLY A 413 2.12 -6.80 -1.89
C GLY A 413 2.01 -7.79 -0.73
N TYR A 414 1.04 -7.60 0.18
CA TYR A 414 0.76 -8.54 1.25
C TYR A 414 0.34 -9.92 0.72
N ASN A 415 -0.63 -9.96 -0.21
CA ASN A 415 -1.10 -11.21 -0.81
C ASN A 415 0.03 -11.94 -1.57
N LEU A 416 0.80 -11.22 -2.38
CA LEU A 416 1.90 -11.82 -3.15
C LEU A 416 3.02 -12.34 -2.24
N ARG A 417 3.29 -11.71 -1.07
CA ARG A 417 4.21 -12.28 -0.07
C ARG A 417 3.71 -13.61 0.48
N LEU A 418 2.41 -13.74 0.74
CA LEU A 418 1.83 -15.02 1.16
C LEU A 418 1.97 -16.09 0.08
N VAL A 419 1.74 -15.73 -1.19
CA VAL A 419 1.93 -16.65 -2.32
C VAL A 419 3.38 -17.09 -2.43
N LEU A 420 4.35 -16.17 -2.34
CA LEU A 420 5.77 -16.53 -2.35
C LEU A 420 6.15 -17.46 -1.19
N ALA A 421 5.67 -17.19 0.02
CA ALA A 421 5.90 -18.07 1.15
C ALA A 421 5.31 -19.47 0.92
N TRP A 422 4.12 -19.55 0.32
CA TRP A 422 3.46 -20.80 -0.03
C TRP A 422 4.25 -21.58 -1.10
N LEU A 423 4.73 -20.93 -2.16
CA LEU A 423 5.55 -21.55 -3.20
C LEU A 423 6.85 -22.13 -2.63
N ARG A 424 7.49 -21.44 -1.67
CA ARG A 424 8.67 -21.97 -0.95
C ARG A 424 8.34 -23.25 -0.18
N VAL A 425 7.17 -23.30 0.48
CA VAL A 425 6.73 -24.51 1.21
C VAL A 425 6.51 -25.67 0.24
N ILE A 426 5.81 -25.44 -0.86
CA ILE A 426 5.59 -26.46 -1.90
C ILE A 426 6.94 -27.00 -2.43
N LEU A 427 7.87 -26.10 -2.77
CA LEU A 427 9.19 -26.50 -3.25
C LEU A 427 9.94 -27.36 -2.23
N ARG A 428 9.89 -27.00 -0.95
CA ARG A 428 10.50 -27.81 0.13
C ARG A 428 9.87 -29.20 0.23
N ILE A 429 8.54 -29.30 0.14
CA ILE A 429 7.84 -30.58 0.19
C ILE A 429 8.25 -31.47 -0.98
N ILE A 430 8.30 -30.91 -2.21
CA ILE A 430 8.74 -31.63 -3.41
C ILE A 430 10.17 -32.13 -3.26
N LEU A 431 11.09 -31.29 -2.79
CA LEU A 431 12.50 -31.64 -2.59
C LEU A 431 12.64 -32.75 -1.55
N LEU A 432 11.90 -32.69 -0.43
CA LEU A 432 11.91 -33.72 0.60
C LEU A 432 11.37 -35.05 0.07
N ALA A 433 10.27 -35.03 -0.70
CA ALA A 433 9.71 -36.23 -1.32
C ALA A 433 10.71 -36.86 -2.30
N LEU A 434 11.38 -36.07 -3.12
CA LEU A 434 12.43 -36.54 -4.02
C LEU A 434 13.61 -37.16 -3.27
N LEU A 435 14.09 -36.51 -2.20
CA LEU A 435 15.16 -37.03 -1.37
C LEU A 435 14.79 -38.38 -0.72
N GLN A 436 13.56 -38.52 -0.24
CA GLN A 436 13.07 -39.78 0.33
C GLN A 436 13.01 -40.89 -0.73
N THR A 437 12.56 -40.60 -1.95
CA THR A 437 12.55 -41.58 -3.05
C THR A 437 13.95 -42.00 -3.48
N PHE A 438 14.94 -41.10 -3.44
CA PHE A 438 16.34 -41.42 -3.71
C PHE A 438 16.94 -42.29 -2.60
N THR A 439 16.64 -41.99 -1.33
CA THR A 439 17.14 -42.79 -0.16
C THR A 439 16.54 -44.18 -0.19
N ILE A 440 15.25 -44.34 -0.46
CA ILE A 440 14.60 -45.63 -0.58
C ILE A 440 15.18 -46.46 -1.76
N ARG A 441 15.45 -45.78 -2.91
CA ARG A 441 16.08 -46.48 -4.07
C ARG A 441 17.54 -46.89 -3.79
N SER A 442 18.28 -46.12 -3.00
CA SER A 442 19.66 -46.50 -2.61
C SER A 442 19.71 -47.68 -1.63
N VAL A 443 18.69 -47.82 -0.79
CA VAL A 443 18.55 -48.96 0.16
C VAL A 443 18.04 -50.23 -0.54
N LEU A 444 17.28 -50.08 -1.64
CA LEU A 444 16.70 -51.21 -2.44
C LEU A 444 17.58 -51.68 -3.61
N LYS A 445 18.87 -51.28 -3.68
CA LYS A 445 19.79 -52.00 -4.60
C LYS A 445 20.00 -53.41 -4.13
N PRO A 446 19.65 -54.44 -4.93
CA PRO A 446 19.82 -55.83 -4.55
C PRO A 446 21.32 -56.21 -4.59
N GLY A 447 21.92 -56.31 -3.43
CA GLY A 447 23.30 -56.74 -3.28
C GLY A 447 23.87 -56.41 -1.92
N PHE A 448 23.50 -57.21 -0.94
CA PHE A 448 24.16 -57.57 0.30
C PHE A 448 23.11 -57.82 1.40
N LEU A 449 22.59 -59.02 1.38
CA LEU A 449 21.92 -59.64 2.53
C LEU A 449 23.02 -60.11 3.47
N THR A 450 23.39 -59.30 4.48
CA THR A 450 23.90 -59.83 5.74
C THR A 450 22.98 -59.26 6.83
N GLY A 451 22.37 -60.18 7.57
CA GLY A 451 21.43 -59.86 8.64
C GLY A 451 22.09 -59.02 9.72
N ASP A 452 21.35 -58.07 10.16
CA ASP A 452 21.36 -57.35 11.44
C ASP A 452 21.04 -55.87 11.23
N CYS A 453 19.78 -55.56 11.02
CA CYS A 453 19.24 -54.18 11.23
C CYS A 453 17.69 -54.19 11.21
N LEU A 454 17.10 -54.93 12.17
CA LEU A 454 15.67 -54.85 12.46
C LEU A 454 15.40 -54.29 13.86
N ALA A 455 16.08 -53.21 14.23
CA ALA A 455 15.91 -52.60 15.55
C ALA A 455 16.13 -51.09 15.55
N SER A 456 15.57 -50.32 14.59
CA SER A 456 15.61 -48.84 14.72
C SER A 456 14.53 -48.07 13.94
N ALA A 457 13.40 -48.71 13.68
CA ALA A 457 12.30 -48.07 12.97
C ALA A 457 11.12 -47.62 13.88
N ALA A 458 11.32 -47.58 15.22
CA ALA A 458 10.26 -47.31 16.19
C ALA A 458 10.34 -45.94 16.88
N GLU A 459 11.28 -45.05 16.53
CA GLU A 459 11.53 -43.83 17.32
C GLU A 459 11.44 -42.51 16.58
N VAL A 460 10.65 -42.42 15.52
CA VAL A 460 10.37 -41.15 14.86
C VAL A 460 8.86 -40.92 14.73
N ARG A 461 8.17 -40.96 15.85
CA ARG A 461 6.73 -40.61 15.93
C ARG A 461 6.42 -39.64 17.07
N GLU A 462 7.23 -38.67 17.32
CA GLU A 462 6.83 -37.54 18.19
C GLU A 462 7.74 -36.34 17.95
N LEU A 463 7.42 -35.53 16.96
CA LEU A 463 7.81 -34.10 16.90
C LEU A 463 6.82 -33.38 16.01
N THR A 464 5.62 -33.10 16.52
CA THR A 464 4.78 -32.01 16.04
C THR A 464 5.07 -30.82 16.93
N PRO A 465 5.52 -29.68 16.42
CA PRO A 465 5.54 -28.45 17.20
C PRO A 465 4.14 -27.85 17.24
N ASN A 466 3.58 -27.74 18.43
CA ASN A 466 2.55 -26.76 18.77
C ASN A 466 3.13 -25.35 18.63
N ALA A 467 2.56 -24.52 17.74
CA ALA A 467 2.43 -23.06 17.84
C ALA A 467 1.48 -22.55 16.74
#